data_408e3944b86780a6ba1187a540759c81
#
_entry.id   408e3944b86780a6ba1187a540759c81
#
_cell.length_a   1.000
_cell.length_b   1.000
_cell.length_c   1.000
_cell.angle_alpha   90.00
_cell.angle_beta   90.00
_cell.angle_gamma   90.00
#
_symmetry.space_group_name_H-M   'P 1'
#
loop_
_entity.id
_entity.type
_entity.pdbx_description
1 polymer ?
#
loop_
_entity_poly.entity_id
_entity_poly.type
_entity_poly.pdbx_seq_one_letter_code
_entity_poly.pdbx_strand_id
1 'polypeptide(L)'
;HCDSRRQRQMCIRDRDRFVLSNGHGSMLLYSLLHLSGYPISIDDIKGFRKLGSKTPGHPEYDIEIGIETTTGPLGQGLSNGVGMALAEKHLAAKFNKENLKVIDHHTYVFLGDGCLMEGISHEACSFAGTHNLGKLICLYDDNGISIDGEVSSWFSDDTQKRFESYNWQVIKVDGHNLKGIDQAISTAKENTDQPTLICCKTKIGFGSPNKEGTSGVHGAALGDDEVKLTREKLGWEYPPFTIPREVYEVFDAKATGEAYE
;
A
#
# COMPACT_ATOMS: atom_id res chain seq x y z
N HIS A 1 16.59 0.34 30.95
CA HIS A 1 16.93 -0.02 29.57
C HIS A 1 15.64 -0.03 28.76
N CYS A 2 15.36 1.07 28.08
CA CYS A 2 14.31 1.10 27.07
C CYS A 2 14.72 0.12 25.96
N ASP A 3 13.85 -0.82 25.61
CA ASP A 3 14.12 -1.78 24.54
C ASP A 3 14.51 -0.99 23.28
N SER A 4 15.71 -1.23 22.76
CA SER A 4 16.28 -0.49 21.62
C SER A 4 15.39 -0.52 20.37
N ARG A 5 14.46 -1.50 20.27
CA ARG A 5 13.45 -1.61 19.22
C ARG A 5 12.28 -0.64 19.40
N ARG A 6 11.77 -0.47 20.64
CA ARG A 6 10.74 0.54 20.94
C ARG A 6 11.28 1.96 20.77
N GLN A 7 12.52 2.19 21.15
CA GLN A 7 13.17 3.48 20.96
C GLN A 7 13.35 3.83 19.48
N ARG A 8 13.70 2.87 18.63
CA ARG A 8 13.86 3.08 17.19
C ARG A 8 12.55 3.47 16.52
N GLN A 9 11.44 2.81 16.80
CA GLN A 9 10.14 3.17 16.24
C GLN A 9 9.57 4.48 16.78
N MET A 10 9.83 4.80 18.04
CA MET A 10 9.39 6.08 18.65
C MET A 10 10.25 7.28 18.25
N CYS A 11 11.53 7.07 17.89
CA CYS A 11 12.42 8.16 17.50
C CYS A 11 12.32 8.54 16.02
N ILE A 12 11.73 7.71 15.17
CA ILE A 12 11.52 7.99 13.73
C ILE A 12 10.17 8.68 13.55
N ARG A 13 10.05 9.90 14.05
CA ARG A 13 8.84 10.73 13.84
C ARG A 13 8.62 11.09 12.38
N ASP A 14 9.67 11.02 11.59
CA ASP A 14 9.72 11.43 10.20
C ASP A 14 9.71 10.25 9.21
N ARG A 15 9.42 9.04 9.68
CA ARG A 15 9.25 7.86 8.84
C ARG A 15 8.02 8.02 7.93
N ASP A 16 8.15 7.69 6.65
CA ASP A 16 7.02 7.60 5.73
C ASP A 16 5.91 6.69 6.29
N ARG A 17 4.67 7.00 5.97
CA ARG A 17 3.49 6.24 6.37
C ARG A 17 3.00 5.40 5.19
N PHE A 18 2.63 4.17 5.47
CA PHE A 18 2.05 3.27 4.47
C PHE A 18 0.68 2.78 4.93
N VAL A 19 -0.32 2.92 4.07
CA VAL A 19 -1.69 2.48 4.32
C VAL A 19 -2.16 1.58 3.20
N LEU A 20 -2.60 0.37 3.53
CA LEU A 20 -3.28 -0.53 2.61
C LEU A 20 -4.79 -0.33 2.73
N SER A 21 -5.38 0.53 1.89
CA SER A 21 -6.81 0.84 1.93
C SER A 21 -7.68 -0.31 1.43
N ASN A 22 -7.19 -1.07 0.44
CA ASN A 22 -7.77 -2.35 0.03
C ASN A 22 -7.35 -3.47 0.99
N GLY A 23 -7.82 -3.39 2.24
CA GLY A 23 -7.37 -4.21 3.36
C GLY A 23 -7.51 -5.73 3.16
N HIS A 24 -8.36 -6.18 2.23
CA HIS A 24 -8.45 -7.59 1.84
C HIS A 24 -7.19 -8.11 1.12
N GLY A 25 -6.31 -7.22 0.64
CA GLY A 25 -4.97 -7.55 0.13
C GLY A 25 -3.90 -7.68 1.22
N SER A 26 -4.29 -7.89 2.47
CA SER A 26 -3.44 -7.86 3.67
C SER A 26 -2.20 -8.74 3.62
N MET A 27 -2.22 -9.87 2.91
CA MET A 27 -1.04 -10.73 2.78
C MET A 27 0.14 -10.02 2.10
N LEU A 28 -0.10 -9.10 1.16
CA LEU A 28 0.94 -8.26 0.60
C LEU A 28 1.67 -7.47 1.71
N LEU A 29 0.90 -6.79 2.57
CA LEU A 29 1.44 -6.01 3.68
C LEU A 29 2.23 -6.88 4.65
N TYR A 30 1.68 -8.01 5.09
CA TYR A 30 2.36 -8.90 6.03
C TYR A 30 3.64 -9.49 5.46
N SER A 31 3.63 -9.86 4.18
CA SER A 31 4.82 -10.39 3.50
C SER A 31 5.93 -9.34 3.41
N LEU A 32 5.59 -8.11 3.05
CA LEU A 32 6.57 -7.02 2.98
C LEU A 32 7.10 -6.64 4.35
N LEU A 33 6.26 -6.57 5.38
CA LEU A 33 6.68 -6.32 6.77
C LEU A 33 7.62 -7.43 7.26
N HIS A 34 7.32 -8.70 6.96
CA HIS A 34 8.22 -9.82 7.26
C HIS A 34 9.59 -9.66 6.58
N LEU A 35 9.59 -9.41 5.27
CA LEU A 35 10.82 -9.26 4.49
C LEU A 35 11.64 -8.05 4.93
N SER A 36 10.99 -6.95 5.27
CA SER A 36 11.64 -5.72 5.76
C SER A 36 12.13 -5.82 7.22
N GLY A 37 11.90 -6.96 7.88
CA GLY A 37 12.44 -7.26 9.19
C GLY A 37 11.61 -6.79 10.38
N TYR A 38 10.34 -6.45 10.17
CA TYR A 38 9.39 -6.29 11.27
C TYR A 38 9.12 -7.62 11.96
N PRO A 39 8.62 -7.63 13.23
CA PRO A 39 8.47 -8.86 14.01
C PRO A 39 7.24 -9.69 13.61
N ILE A 40 7.13 -9.98 12.32
CA ILE A 40 6.20 -10.96 11.73
C ILE A 40 7.02 -12.15 11.25
N SER A 41 6.80 -13.31 11.83
CA SER A 41 7.51 -14.55 11.47
C SER A 41 6.84 -15.28 10.30
N ILE A 42 7.54 -16.22 9.70
CA ILE A 42 6.95 -17.16 8.71
C ILE A 42 5.79 -17.96 9.33
N ASP A 43 5.86 -18.29 10.62
CA ASP A 43 4.78 -19.03 11.29
C ASP A 43 3.56 -18.12 11.52
N ASP A 44 3.73 -16.82 11.76
CA ASP A 44 2.63 -15.86 11.76
C ASP A 44 1.97 -15.79 10.36
N ILE A 45 2.76 -15.79 9.27
CA ILE A 45 2.25 -15.81 7.89
C ILE A 45 1.48 -17.11 7.61
N LYS A 46 1.98 -18.27 8.02
CA LYS A 46 1.23 -19.55 7.95
C LYS A 46 -0.05 -19.55 8.76
N GLY A 47 -0.12 -18.69 9.78
CA GLY A 47 -1.30 -18.43 10.60
C GLY A 47 -2.33 -17.49 9.99
N PHE A 48 -2.16 -17.04 8.74
CA PHE A 48 -3.05 -16.09 8.08
C PHE A 48 -4.52 -16.44 8.21
N ARG A 49 -5.33 -15.46 8.63
CA ARG A 49 -6.79 -15.59 8.87
C ARG A 49 -7.20 -16.60 9.96
N LYS A 50 -6.27 -17.12 10.74
CA LYS A 50 -6.61 -17.94 11.90
C LYS A 50 -6.94 -17.05 13.10
N LEU A 51 -7.88 -17.51 13.93
CA LEU A 51 -8.25 -16.79 15.15
C LEU A 51 -7.03 -16.59 16.07
N GLY A 52 -6.81 -15.37 16.54
CA GLY A 52 -5.69 -15.01 17.40
C GLY A 52 -4.33 -14.89 16.68
N SER A 53 -4.30 -15.01 15.35
CA SER A 53 -3.08 -14.76 14.57
C SER A 53 -2.71 -13.27 14.52
N LYS A 54 -1.42 -12.95 14.41
CA LYS A 54 -0.92 -11.61 14.11
C LYS A 54 -1.24 -11.16 12.67
N THR A 55 -1.72 -12.06 11.83
CA THR A 55 -2.00 -11.83 10.41
C THR A 55 -3.48 -12.07 10.10
N PRO A 56 -4.41 -11.25 10.65
CA PRO A 56 -5.83 -11.37 10.36
C PRO A 56 -6.14 -11.08 8.89
N GLY A 57 -7.38 -11.38 8.47
CA GLY A 57 -7.81 -11.20 7.06
C GLY A 57 -7.78 -9.77 6.55
N HIS A 58 -7.88 -8.80 7.45
CA HIS A 58 -7.69 -7.37 7.20
C HIS A 58 -6.71 -6.83 8.23
N PRO A 59 -5.85 -5.84 7.88
CA PRO A 59 -4.88 -5.29 8.83
C PRO A 59 -5.58 -4.64 10.02
N GLU A 60 -5.08 -4.93 11.22
CA GLU A 60 -5.46 -4.25 12.45
C GLU A 60 -4.29 -3.39 12.93
N TYR A 61 -4.57 -2.19 13.42
CA TYR A 61 -3.55 -1.27 13.91
C TYR A 61 -2.65 -1.95 14.95
N ASP A 62 -1.38 -2.03 14.63
CA ASP A 62 -0.33 -2.50 15.51
C ASP A 62 1.02 -1.89 15.09
N ILE A 63 1.42 -0.83 15.76
CA ILE A 63 2.65 -0.11 15.44
C ILE A 63 3.91 -0.95 15.69
N GLU A 64 3.84 -1.95 16.58
CA GLU A 64 4.99 -2.81 16.90
C GLU A 64 5.35 -3.71 15.72
N ILE A 65 4.36 -4.10 14.92
CA ILE A 65 4.57 -4.90 13.71
C ILE A 65 4.50 -4.08 12.41
N GLY A 66 4.35 -2.75 12.52
CA GLY A 66 4.41 -1.83 11.39
C GLY A 66 3.08 -1.54 10.69
N ILE A 67 1.95 -1.86 11.32
CA ILE A 67 0.62 -1.57 10.75
C ILE A 67 0.11 -0.22 11.27
N GLU A 68 0.01 0.75 10.38
CA GLU A 68 -0.31 2.14 10.69
C GLU A 68 -1.78 2.37 11.06
N THR A 69 -2.70 1.59 10.51
CA THR A 69 -4.13 1.76 10.73
C THR A 69 -4.91 0.49 10.41
N THR A 70 -6.03 0.30 11.11
CA THR A 70 -6.99 -0.76 10.80
C THR A 70 -7.72 -0.42 9.51
N THR A 71 -7.76 -1.36 8.57
CA THR A 71 -8.51 -1.28 7.32
C THR A 71 -9.37 -2.53 7.12
N GLY A 72 -10.22 -2.51 6.10
CA GLY A 72 -11.21 -3.55 5.80
C GLY A 72 -12.42 -2.93 5.17
N PRO A 73 -13.16 -2.03 5.87
CA PRO A 73 -14.18 -1.20 5.22
C PRO A 73 -13.51 -0.32 4.15
N LEU A 74 -13.94 -0.47 2.89
CA LEU A 74 -13.35 0.23 1.75
C LEU A 74 -13.48 1.76 1.91
N GLY A 75 -12.51 2.51 1.39
CA GLY A 75 -12.45 3.97 1.51
C GLY A 75 -11.90 4.50 2.84
N GLN A 76 -11.99 3.74 3.93
CA GLN A 76 -11.51 4.19 5.26
C GLN A 76 -10.00 4.38 5.29
N GLY A 77 -9.23 3.45 4.74
CA GLY A 77 -7.76 3.55 4.67
C GLY A 77 -7.30 4.78 3.90
N LEU A 78 -7.93 5.06 2.75
CA LEU A 78 -7.65 6.27 1.97
C LEU A 78 -7.92 7.53 2.79
N SER A 79 -9.04 7.59 3.49
CA SER A 79 -9.41 8.74 4.34
C SER A 79 -8.44 8.91 5.51
N ASN A 80 -7.98 7.81 6.12
CA ASN A 80 -6.93 7.84 7.15
C ASN A 80 -5.61 8.38 6.58
N GLY A 81 -5.24 7.97 5.37
CA GLY A 81 -4.07 8.49 4.65
C GLY A 81 -4.14 10.01 4.42
N VAL A 82 -5.32 10.52 4.04
CA VAL A 82 -5.56 11.97 3.94
C VAL A 82 -5.36 12.65 5.30
N GLY A 83 -5.87 12.06 6.38
CA GLY A 83 -5.66 12.56 7.75
C GLY A 83 -4.20 12.58 8.16
N MET A 84 -3.43 11.53 7.82
CA MET A 84 -1.98 11.46 8.09
C MET A 84 -1.21 12.53 7.33
N ALA A 85 -1.50 12.74 6.04
CA ALA A 85 -0.87 13.78 5.23
C ALA A 85 -1.22 15.21 5.72
N LEU A 86 -2.45 15.41 6.19
CA LEU A 86 -2.84 16.66 6.82
C LEU A 86 -2.07 16.90 8.12
N ALA A 87 -1.91 15.85 8.94
CA ALA A 87 -1.16 15.91 10.19
C ALA A 87 0.32 16.25 9.92
N GLU A 88 0.94 15.62 8.92
CA GLU A 88 2.30 15.96 8.47
C GLU A 88 2.40 17.44 8.13
N LYS A 89 1.55 17.94 7.23
CA LYS A 89 1.55 19.33 6.79
C LYS A 89 1.38 20.32 7.96
N HIS A 90 0.46 20.02 8.89
CA HIS A 90 0.24 20.82 10.08
C HIS A 90 1.45 20.84 11.01
N LEU A 91 2.04 19.66 11.28
CA LEU A 91 3.20 19.52 12.17
C LEU A 91 4.45 20.14 11.54
N ALA A 92 4.66 19.97 10.24
CA ALA A 92 5.73 20.61 9.49
C ALA A 92 5.64 22.13 9.60
N ALA A 93 4.49 22.73 9.38
CA ALA A 93 4.27 24.17 9.53
C ALA A 93 4.53 24.68 10.95
N LYS A 94 4.29 23.84 11.97
CA LYS A 94 4.48 24.20 13.38
C LYS A 94 5.93 24.04 13.86
N PHE A 95 6.63 23.01 13.43
CA PHE A 95 7.90 22.59 14.03
C PHE A 95 9.12 22.78 13.12
N ASN A 96 8.94 22.78 11.78
CA ASN A 96 10.05 22.97 10.88
C ASN A 96 10.54 24.43 10.92
N LYS A 97 11.83 24.59 10.70
CA LYS A 97 12.52 25.89 10.57
C LYS A 97 13.32 25.89 9.27
N GLU A 98 13.74 27.08 8.84
CA GLU A 98 14.47 27.29 7.60
C GLU A 98 15.63 26.29 7.39
N ASN A 99 16.39 26.00 8.44
CA ASN A 99 17.55 25.10 8.39
C ASN A 99 17.35 23.78 9.17
N LEU A 100 16.12 23.44 9.55
CA LEU A 100 15.84 22.24 10.34
C LEU A 100 14.46 21.67 9.99
N LYS A 101 14.44 20.62 9.21
CA LYS A 101 13.23 19.85 8.90
C LYS A 101 13.11 18.68 9.90
N VAL A 102 12.12 18.76 10.78
CA VAL A 102 11.84 17.74 11.80
C VAL A 102 10.71 16.81 11.33
N ILE A 103 9.84 17.32 10.46
CA ILE A 103 8.69 16.60 9.88
C ILE A 103 8.75 16.79 8.37
N ASP A 104 9.04 15.71 7.64
CA ASP A 104 9.22 15.77 6.16
C ASP A 104 8.90 14.43 5.47
N HIS A 105 7.95 13.65 6.02
CA HIS A 105 7.60 12.33 5.51
C HIS A 105 6.44 12.35 4.51
N HIS A 106 6.38 11.32 3.67
CA HIS A 106 5.26 11.07 2.76
C HIS A 106 4.26 10.09 3.38
N THR A 107 3.04 10.15 2.89
CA THR A 107 2.00 9.15 3.15
C THR A 107 1.67 8.43 1.85
N TYR A 108 1.91 7.12 1.82
CA TYR A 108 1.60 6.26 0.69
C TYR A 108 0.33 5.46 0.98
N VAL A 109 -0.60 5.43 0.03
CA VAL A 109 -1.84 4.67 0.16
C VAL A 109 -2.01 3.75 -1.04
N PHE A 110 -2.14 2.45 -0.80
CA PHE A 110 -2.56 1.50 -1.83
C PHE A 110 -4.07 1.32 -1.77
N LEU A 111 -4.73 1.37 -2.91
CA LEU A 111 -6.19 1.29 -3.02
C LEU A 111 -6.62 0.59 -4.32
N GLY A 112 -7.81 0.08 -4.36
CA GLY A 112 -8.41 -0.57 -5.52
C GLY A 112 -9.72 0.10 -5.95
N ASP A 113 -10.36 -0.44 -6.99
CA ASP A 113 -11.61 0.07 -7.56
C ASP A 113 -12.69 0.32 -6.50
N GLY A 114 -12.93 -0.67 -5.63
CA GLY A 114 -13.95 -0.57 -4.58
C GLY A 114 -13.68 0.56 -3.58
N CYS A 115 -12.42 0.88 -3.29
CA CYS A 115 -12.09 2.02 -2.44
C CYS A 115 -12.55 3.35 -3.05
N LEU A 116 -12.47 3.48 -4.38
CA LEU A 116 -12.84 4.70 -5.09
C LEU A 116 -14.35 4.84 -5.33
N MET A 117 -15.12 3.77 -5.12
CA MET A 117 -16.59 3.78 -5.21
C MET A 117 -17.24 4.35 -3.94
N GLU A 118 -16.54 4.31 -2.81
CA GLU A 118 -17.08 4.75 -1.53
C GLU A 118 -17.26 6.28 -1.45
N GLY A 119 -18.40 6.73 -0.92
CA GLY A 119 -18.71 8.16 -0.79
C GLY A 119 -17.66 8.94 -0.02
N ILE A 120 -17.12 8.35 1.07
CA ILE A 120 -16.07 8.99 1.88
C ILE A 120 -14.80 9.25 1.07
N SER A 121 -14.49 8.45 0.06
CA SER A 121 -13.32 8.66 -0.80
C SER A 121 -13.46 9.93 -1.63
N HIS A 122 -14.66 10.24 -2.12
CA HIS A 122 -14.94 11.49 -2.85
C HIS A 122 -14.70 12.71 -1.95
N GLU A 123 -15.25 12.68 -0.73
CA GLU A 123 -15.12 13.78 0.23
C GLU A 123 -13.67 13.98 0.67
N ALA A 124 -13.00 12.90 1.06
CA ALA A 124 -11.61 12.94 1.52
C ALA A 124 -10.65 13.39 0.41
N CYS A 125 -10.82 12.90 -0.83
CA CYS A 125 -9.95 13.28 -1.95
C CYS A 125 -10.17 14.74 -2.39
N SER A 126 -11.42 15.23 -2.40
CA SER A 126 -11.71 16.65 -2.64
C SER A 126 -11.07 17.53 -1.59
N PHE A 127 -11.16 17.14 -0.31
CA PHE A 127 -10.50 17.83 0.79
C PHE A 127 -8.97 17.85 0.62
N ALA A 128 -8.36 16.72 0.29
CA ALA A 128 -6.90 16.61 0.09
C ALA A 128 -6.39 17.55 -1.01
N GLY A 129 -7.09 17.61 -2.14
CA GLY A 129 -6.73 18.52 -3.23
C GLY A 129 -6.93 20.00 -2.85
N THR A 130 -8.04 20.32 -2.17
CA THR A 130 -8.32 21.69 -1.68
C THR A 130 -7.22 22.19 -0.72
N HIS A 131 -6.68 21.30 0.11
CA HIS A 131 -5.63 21.62 1.06
C HIS A 131 -4.20 21.39 0.51
N ASN A 132 -4.05 21.06 -0.77
CA ASN A 132 -2.76 20.86 -1.42
C ASN A 132 -1.85 19.92 -0.60
N LEU A 133 -2.35 18.70 -0.29
CA LEU A 133 -1.59 17.73 0.50
C LEU A 133 -0.54 17.01 -0.38
N GLY A 134 0.49 17.73 -0.82
CA GLY A 134 1.46 17.27 -1.82
C GLY A 134 2.30 16.07 -1.41
N LYS A 135 2.35 15.73 -0.12
CA LYS A 135 3.03 14.51 0.36
C LYS A 135 2.13 13.28 0.47
N LEU A 136 0.90 13.37 -0.04
CA LEU A 136 0.01 12.23 -0.18
C LEU A 136 0.17 11.62 -1.58
N ILE A 137 0.64 10.38 -1.65
CA ILE A 137 0.85 9.62 -2.87
C ILE A 137 0.00 8.36 -2.81
N CYS A 138 -0.99 8.28 -3.68
CA CYS A 138 -1.88 7.13 -3.78
C CYS A 138 -1.53 6.28 -5.00
N LEU A 139 -1.40 4.97 -4.82
CA LEU A 139 -1.24 4.01 -5.90
C LEU A 139 -2.56 3.25 -6.06
N TYR A 140 -3.20 3.46 -7.19
CA TYR A 140 -4.47 2.85 -7.53
C TYR A 140 -4.24 1.59 -8.38
N ASP A 141 -4.60 0.44 -7.83
CA ASP A 141 -4.64 -0.84 -8.52
C ASP A 141 -5.85 -0.87 -9.47
N ASP A 142 -5.64 -0.34 -10.69
CA ASP A 142 -6.65 -0.26 -11.75
C ASP A 142 -6.70 -1.59 -12.52
N ASN A 143 -7.25 -2.62 -11.90
CA ASN A 143 -7.41 -3.93 -12.53
C ASN A 143 -8.77 -4.15 -13.19
N GLY A 144 -9.77 -3.32 -12.88
CA GLY A 144 -11.12 -3.36 -13.47
C GLY A 144 -11.97 -4.54 -13.00
N ILE A 145 -11.57 -5.23 -11.92
CA ILE A 145 -12.26 -6.39 -11.39
C ILE A 145 -12.64 -6.17 -9.93
N SER A 146 -13.88 -6.48 -9.59
CA SER A 146 -14.36 -6.57 -8.22
C SER A 146 -14.75 -8.01 -7.88
N ILE A 147 -15.27 -8.22 -6.65
CA ILE A 147 -15.74 -9.54 -6.20
C ILE A 147 -16.84 -10.12 -7.13
N ASP A 148 -17.68 -9.29 -7.74
CA ASP A 148 -18.79 -9.70 -8.58
C ASP A 148 -18.47 -9.69 -10.08
N GLY A 149 -17.23 -9.43 -10.47
CA GLY A 149 -16.78 -9.41 -11.88
C GLY A 149 -16.26 -8.07 -12.35
N GLU A 150 -16.46 -7.77 -13.64
CA GLU A 150 -15.96 -6.53 -14.25
C GLU A 150 -16.66 -5.29 -13.68
N VAL A 151 -15.87 -4.32 -13.29
CA VAL A 151 -16.31 -3.05 -12.67
C VAL A 151 -17.15 -2.20 -13.64
N SER A 152 -16.92 -2.31 -14.93
CA SER A 152 -17.58 -1.51 -15.98
C SER A 152 -19.11 -1.55 -15.96
N SER A 153 -19.71 -2.58 -15.33
CA SER A 153 -21.17 -2.73 -15.25
C SER A 153 -21.84 -1.81 -14.22
N TRP A 154 -21.09 -1.29 -13.24
CA TRP A 154 -21.66 -0.47 -12.14
C TRP A 154 -20.78 0.71 -11.70
N PHE A 155 -19.59 0.85 -12.26
CA PHE A 155 -18.70 1.97 -11.98
C PHE A 155 -18.07 2.45 -13.29
N SER A 156 -18.57 3.54 -13.82
CA SER A 156 -18.21 4.10 -15.13
C SER A 156 -17.50 5.46 -15.03
N ASP A 157 -17.08 5.84 -13.82
CA ASP A 157 -16.39 7.10 -13.60
C ASP A 157 -15.07 7.14 -14.38
N ASP A 158 -14.77 8.28 -14.99
CA ASP A 158 -13.43 8.59 -15.46
C ASP A 158 -12.58 9.02 -14.25
N THR A 159 -11.92 8.04 -13.63
CA THR A 159 -11.13 8.26 -12.41
C THR A 159 -10.08 9.34 -12.59
N GLN A 160 -9.42 9.40 -13.76
CA GLN A 160 -8.44 10.44 -14.04
C GLN A 160 -9.08 11.83 -13.97
N LYS A 161 -10.13 12.07 -14.75
CA LYS A 161 -10.80 13.39 -14.78
C LYS A 161 -11.39 13.75 -13.43
N ARG A 162 -11.91 12.77 -12.69
CA ARG A 162 -12.44 12.98 -11.36
C ARG A 162 -11.35 13.52 -10.42
N PHE A 163 -10.18 12.88 -10.37
CA PHE A 163 -9.08 13.33 -9.53
C PHE A 163 -8.44 14.64 -10.00
N GLU A 164 -8.32 14.84 -11.32
CA GLU A 164 -7.92 16.14 -11.87
C GLU A 164 -8.88 17.27 -11.43
N SER A 165 -10.20 16.99 -11.39
CA SER A 165 -11.19 17.96 -10.89
C SER A 165 -11.08 18.26 -9.40
N TYR A 166 -10.51 17.34 -8.61
CA TYR A 166 -10.16 17.56 -7.20
C TYR A 166 -8.83 18.30 -7.01
N ASN A 167 -8.18 18.74 -8.06
CA ASN A 167 -6.84 19.35 -8.01
C ASN A 167 -5.73 18.35 -7.59
N TRP A 168 -5.80 17.12 -8.06
CA TRP A 168 -4.75 16.12 -7.90
C TRP A 168 -3.88 16.04 -9.17
N GLN A 169 -2.59 15.76 -8.98
CA GLN A 169 -1.76 15.22 -10.06
C GLN A 169 -2.17 13.79 -10.34
N VAL A 170 -2.35 13.43 -11.63
CA VAL A 170 -2.66 12.06 -12.03
C VAL A 170 -1.60 11.53 -12.97
N ILE A 171 -1.00 10.40 -12.65
CA ILE A 171 0.02 9.71 -13.44
C ILE A 171 -0.51 8.34 -13.81
N LYS A 172 -0.42 7.94 -15.09
CA LYS A 172 -0.77 6.61 -15.56
C LYS A 172 0.48 5.79 -15.83
N VAL A 173 0.48 4.55 -15.38
CA VAL A 173 1.60 3.63 -15.55
C VAL A 173 1.11 2.20 -15.77
N ASP A 174 1.86 1.43 -16.53
CA ASP A 174 1.72 -0.03 -16.54
C ASP A 174 2.19 -0.57 -15.18
N GLY A 175 1.24 -1.10 -14.38
CA GLY A 175 1.49 -1.61 -13.03
C GLY A 175 2.37 -2.87 -12.97
N HIS A 176 2.72 -3.45 -14.13
CA HIS A 176 3.71 -4.53 -14.24
C HIS A 176 5.09 -4.04 -14.70
N ASN A 177 5.25 -2.74 -14.96
CA ASN A 177 6.52 -2.13 -15.31
C ASN A 177 7.17 -1.46 -14.09
N LEU A 178 8.06 -2.18 -13.40
CA LEU A 178 8.73 -1.69 -12.18
C LEU A 178 9.46 -0.36 -12.39
N LYS A 179 10.12 -0.17 -13.53
CA LYS A 179 10.82 1.10 -13.84
C LYS A 179 9.85 2.25 -14.04
N GLY A 180 8.71 1.98 -14.67
CA GLY A 180 7.65 2.97 -14.84
C GLY A 180 7.03 3.39 -13.50
N ILE A 181 6.83 2.45 -12.59
CA ILE A 181 6.33 2.73 -11.24
C ILE A 181 7.34 3.57 -10.44
N ASP A 182 8.61 3.20 -10.46
CA ASP A 182 9.68 3.94 -9.77
C ASP A 182 9.76 5.40 -10.28
N GLN A 183 9.71 5.60 -11.61
CA GLN A 183 9.67 6.93 -12.22
C GLN A 183 8.41 7.71 -11.80
N ALA A 184 7.25 7.06 -11.74
CA ALA A 184 6.00 7.70 -11.34
C ALA A 184 6.03 8.14 -9.87
N ILE A 185 6.58 7.31 -8.97
CA ILE A 185 6.76 7.66 -7.56
C ILE A 185 7.76 8.82 -7.43
N SER A 186 8.86 8.79 -8.15
CA SER A 186 9.84 9.90 -8.16
C SER A 186 9.21 11.21 -8.60
N THR A 187 8.43 11.18 -9.69
CA THR A 187 7.69 12.37 -10.19
C THR A 187 6.65 12.84 -9.17
N ALA A 188 5.98 11.94 -8.48
CA ALA A 188 5.02 12.28 -7.42
C ALA A 188 5.70 12.99 -6.23
N LYS A 189 6.89 12.51 -5.82
CA LYS A 189 7.68 13.12 -4.72
C LYS A 189 8.18 14.53 -5.04
N GLU A 190 8.41 14.85 -6.30
CA GLU A 190 8.81 16.19 -6.75
C GLU A 190 7.66 17.20 -6.68
N ASN A 191 6.41 16.75 -6.74
CA ASN A 191 5.23 17.61 -6.68
C ASN A 191 4.76 17.82 -5.24
N THR A 192 5.12 18.93 -4.65
CA THR A 192 4.73 19.27 -3.26
C THR A 192 3.43 20.09 -3.17
N ASP A 193 2.85 20.49 -4.28
CA ASP A 193 1.71 21.41 -4.34
C ASP A 193 0.36 20.70 -4.49
N GLN A 194 0.37 19.44 -4.90
CA GLN A 194 -0.83 18.64 -5.13
C GLN A 194 -0.64 17.21 -4.65
N PRO A 195 -1.66 16.56 -4.06
CA PRO A 195 -1.62 15.11 -3.86
C PRO A 195 -1.57 14.40 -5.22
N THR A 196 -0.97 13.21 -5.24
CA THR A 196 -0.78 12.45 -6.48
C THR A 196 -1.55 11.12 -6.45
N LEU A 197 -2.28 10.83 -7.53
CA LEU A 197 -2.82 9.52 -7.83
C LEU A 197 -2.01 8.88 -8.97
N ILE A 198 -1.37 7.75 -8.70
CA ILE A 198 -0.71 6.92 -9.70
C ILE A 198 -1.68 5.79 -10.08
N CYS A 199 -2.27 5.87 -11.26
CA CYS A 199 -3.15 4.83 -11.80
C CYS A 199 -2.28 3.71 -12.39
N CYS A 200 -2.13 2.62 -11.65
CA CYS A 200 -1.36 1.45 -12.05
C CYS A 200 -2.28 0.47 -12.78
N LYS A 201 -2.18 0.39 -14.09
CA LYS A 201 -2.95 -0.61 -14.86
C LYS A 201 -2.37 -1.99 -14.61
N THR A 202 -3.14 -2.85 -13.97
CA THR A 202 -2.72 -4.19 -13.56
C THR A 202 -3.67 -5.27 -14.04
N LYS A 203 -3.34 -6.51 -13.71
CA LYS A 203 -4.23 -7.67 -13.84
C LYS A 203 -4.31 -8.38 -12.51
N ILE A 204 -5.52 -8.54 -11.97
CA ILE A 204 -5.72 -9.33 -10.76
C ILE A 204 -5.28 -10.78 -11.01
N GLY A 205 -4.62 -11.40 -10.03
CA GLY A 205 -4.12 -12.78 -10.16
C GLY A 205 -3.03 -12.94 -11.22
N PHE A 206 -2.25 -11.90 -11.48
CA PHE A 206 -1.14 -11.93 -12.45
C PHE A 206 -0.23 -13.15 -12.26
N GLY A 207 0.03 -13.85 -13.37
CA GLY A 207 0.81 -15.08 -13.37
C GLY A 207 -0.01 -16.36 -13.20
N SER A 208 -1.30 -16.29 -12.83
CA SER A 208 -2.18 -17.46 -12.77
C SER A 208 -2.66 -17.83 -14.18
N PRO A 209 -2.31 -19.01 -14.73
CA PRO A 209 -2.63 -19.34 -16.12
C PRO A 209 -4.12 -19.38 -16.44
N ASN A 210 -4.94 -19.84 -15.48
CA ASN A 210 -6.37 -20.06 -15.70
C ASN A 210 -7.28 -19.04 -15.01
N LYS A 211 -6.77 -18.24 -14.07
CA LYS A 211 -7.58 -17.35 -13.23
C LYS A 211 -7.20 -15.87 -13.32
N GLU A 212 -6.06 -15.54 -13.97
CA GLU A 212 -5.63 -14.16 -14.19
C GLU A 212 -6.74 -13.33 -14.86
N GLY A 213 -7.01 -12.13 -14.33
CA GLY A 213 -8.00 -11.21 -14.87
C GLY A 213 -9.44 -11.57 -14.57
N THR A 214 -9.70 -12.49 -13.64
CA THR A 214 -11.07 -12.90 -13.27
C THR A 214 -11.39 -12.59 -11.82
N SER A 215 -12.70 -12.45 -11.50
CA SER A 215 -13.17 -12.31 -10.12
C SER A 215 -12.91 -13.55 -9.26
N GLY A 216 -12.63 -14.70 -9.85
CA GLY A 216 -12.36 -15.95 -9.15
C GLY A 216 -11.08 -15.95 -8.29
N VAL A 217 -10.25 -14.92 -8.37
CA VAL A 217 -9.08 -14.71 -7.50
C VAL A 217 -9.28 -13.58 -6.51
N HIS A 218 -10.39 -12.86 -6.56
CA HIS A 218 -10.63 -11.73 -5.66
C HIS A 218 -10.98 -12.24 -4.26
N GLY A 219 -10.01 -12.16 -3.35
CA GLY A 219 -10.17 -12.64 -1.98
C GLY A 219 -10.34 -14.16 -1.84
N ALA A 220 -10.10 -14.93 -2.88
CA ALA A 220 -10.24 -16.38 -2.92
C ALA A 220 -8.88 -17.08 -3.11
N ALA A 221 -8.73 -18.27 -2.52
CA ALA A 221 -7.55 -19.10 -2.73
C ALA A 221 -7.50 -19.62 -4.18
N LEU A 222 -6.31 -19.63 -4.76
CA LEU A 222 -6.08 -20.20 -6.10
C LEU A 222 -6.41 -21.71 -6.17
N GLY A 223 -6.17 -22.43 -5.07
CA GLY A 223 -6.17 -23.91 -5.03
C GLY A 223 -4.83 -24.50 -5.44
N ASP A 224 -4.54 -25.72 -4.98
CA ASP A 224 -3.22 -26.33 -5.08
C ASP A 224 -2.73 -26.49 -6.52
N ASP A 225 -3.61 -26.91 -7.43
CA ASP A 225 -3.27 -27.10 -8.84
C ASP A 225 -2.91 -25.76 -9.52
N GLU A 226 -3.70 -24.72 -9.28
CA GLU A 226 -3.46 -23.40 -9.86
C GLU A 226 -2.22 -22.72 -9.24
N VAL A 227 -1.97 -22.92 -7.95
CA VAL A 227 -0.73 -22.47 -7.29
C VAL A 227 0.49 -23.10 -7.96
N LYS A 228 0.45 -24.39 -8.25
CA LYS A 228 1.55 -25.10 -8.95
C LYS A 228 1.80 -24.48 -10.32
N LEU A 229 0.77 -24.31 -11.14
CA LEU A 229 0.87 -23.72 -12.47
C LEU A 229 1.38 -22.27 -12.42
N THR A 230 0.90 -21.49 -11.46
CA THR A 230 1.34 -20.10 -11.24
C THR A 230 2.82 -20.04 -10.88
N ARG A 231 3.29 -20.93 -10.01
CA ARG A 231 4.71 -21.02 -9.65
C ARG A 231 5.59 -21.38 -10.84
N GLU A 232 5.17 -22.35 -11.64
CA GLU A 232 5.84 -22.74 -12.87
C GLU A 232 5.94 -21.57 -13.86
N LYS A 233 4.82 -20.84 -14.08
CA LYS A 233 4.78 -19.66 -14.95
C LYS A 233 5.67 -18.52 -14.48
N LEU A 234 5.74 -18.30 -13.16
CA LEU A 234 6.56 -17.25 -12.55
C LEU A 234 8.03 -17.67 -12.32
N GLY A 235 8.39 -18.91 -12.63
CA GLY A 235 9.74 -19.44 -12.41
C GLY A 235 10.13 -19.55 -10.93
N TRP A 236 9.15 -19.73 -10.02
CA TRP A 236 9.40 -19.86 -8.59
C TRP A 236 9.55 -21.32 -8.18
N GLU A 237 10.77 -21.77 -7.97
CA GLU A 237 11.12 -23.19 -7.73
C GLU A 237 11.16 -23.56 -6.24
N TYR A 238 11.18 -22.60 -5.33
CA TYR A 238 11.33 -22.86 -3.89
C TYR A 238 10.05 -23.44 -3.28
N PRO A 239 10.15 -24.32 -2.27
CA PRO A 239 8.98 -24.85 -1.55
C PRO A 239 8.13 -23.75 -0.92
N PRO A 240 6.84 -24.01 -0.59
CA PRO A 240 6.01 -23.03 0.13
C PRO A 240 6.69 -22.54 1.41
N PHE A 241 6.59 -21.25 1.68
CA PHE A 241 7.19 -20.57 2.83
C PHE A 241 8.71 -20.64 2.94
N THR A 242 9.39 -21.07 1.87
CA THR A 242 10.84 -21.01 1.78
C THR A 242 11.22 -19.81 0.96
N ILE A 243 11.85 -18.84 1.59
CA ILE A 243 12.32 -17.61 0.95
C ILE A 243 13.84 -17.68 0.84
N PRO A 244 14.42 -17.53 -0.35
CA PRO A 244 15.86 -17.54 -0.51
C PRO A 244 16.52 -16.34 0.17
N ARG A 245 17.77 -16.53 0.60
CA ARG A 245 18.50 -15.52 1.38
C ARG A 245 18.67 -14.21 0.63
N GLU A 246 18.90 -14.26 -0.66
CA GLU A 246 19.07 -13.10 -1.52
C GLU A 246 17.83 -12.19 -1.56
N VAL A 247 16.62 -12.73 -1.36
CA VAL A 247 15.41 -11.92 -1.22
C VAL A 247 15.42 -11.15 0.09
N TYR A 248 15.80 -11.81 1.20
CA TYR A 248 15.92 -11.09 2.48
C TYR A 248 16.97 -9.99 2.42
N GLU A 249 18.11 -10.23 1.77
CA GLU A 249 19.20 -9.26 1.62
C GLU A 249 18.76 -7.99 0.87
N VAL A 250 17.82 -8.12 -0.08
CA VAL A 250 17.27 -6.96 -0.82
C VAL A 250 16.24 -6.19 0.00
N PHE A 251 15.43 -6.88 0.80
CA PHE A 251 14.31 -6.26 1.51
C PHE A 251 14.60 -5.88 2.96
N ASP A 252 15.64 -6.44 3.59
CA ASP A 252 15.97 -6.17 5.00
C ASP A 252 16.46 -4.74 5.21
N ALA A 253 15.56 -3.90 5.68
CA ALA A 253 15.82 -2.51 5.99
C ALA A 253 16.40 -2.26 7.40
N LYS A 254 16.68 -3.32 8.18
CA LYS A 254 17.17 -3.18 9.57
C LYS A 254 18.52 -2.51 9.67
N ALA A 255 19.39 -2.73 8.69
CA ALA A 255 20.77 -2.25 8.69
C ALA A 255 21.06 -1.17 7.64
N THR A 256 20.15 -0.95 6.69
CA THR A 256 20.36 -0.11 5.51
C THR A 256 19.29 0.96 5.30
N GLY A 257 18.20 0.94 6.09
CA GLY A 257 17.17 1.97 5.99
C GLY A 257 17.68 3.33 6.52
N GLU A 258 17.27 4.42 5.88
CA GLU A 258 17.57 5.80 6.31
C GLU A 258 17.23 6.08 7.79
N ALA A 259 16.37 5.24 8.36
CA ALA A 259 16.00 5.27 9.77
C ALA A 259 17.11 4.75 10.72
N TYR A 260 18.23 4.32 10.20
CA TYR A 260 19.33 3.73 10.98
C TYR A 260 20.43 4.72 11.30
N GLU A 261 20.45 5.89 10.63
CA GLU A 261 21.35 7.01 10.90
C GLU A 261 20.74 7.96 11.95
#